data_c1ecac51137396d8ba4f8fdec9bd8661
#
_entry.id   c1ecac51137396d8ba4f8fdec9bd8661
#
_cell.length_a   1.000
_cell.length_b   1.000
_cell.length_c   1.000
_cell.angle_alpha   90.00
_cell.angle_beta   90.00
_cell.angle_gamma   90.00
#
_symmetry.space_group_name_H-M   'P 1'
#
loop_
_entity.id
_entity.type
_entity.pdbx_description
1 polymer ?
#
loop_
_entity_poly.entity_id
_entity_poly.type
_entity_poly.pdbx_seq_one_letter_code
_entity_poly.pdbx_strand_id
1 'polypeptide(L)'
;MDQELIKQCTEEAQKWLSPAFDAETQAEVKAMLDAEDKTALIDAFYQNLEFGTGGLRGIMGAGTNRMNKYIVGMATQGFANYINKAFAGKKDISVVVGHDCRNNSRLFAETVADIFSANGIKAYLFESLRPTPEISFAIRQLGAQAGVNITASHNPREYNGYKAYWDDGAQVLAPHDTGIIDEVNKVSIDQVKFEPNSDLIQIIGGEMDIDYLNAVHEALVDQNVINRQKDLCIVYSPLHGTGRVIIPAALRTWGFQNINVVKEQMVVDGDFPTVVSPNPENSEAMTLGMKLGTRLNADLVLASDPDADRLAVVCRDPQGEWCILNGNQTALMLSYYIIENKKKLGQLKGNEFMVKTIVTTETIAEIAQRNNVEIRDVYTGFKWIAREIKLDEGKKKYIGGGEESFGYLPFDKVRDKDSPASICLLCEIAAWAKDNGMTLYDLLMKIYLDYGFAYQNAISVTKPGKSGADEIKQMMEDFRATPPTQLGGSPVVCVKDYKTLKQTANGEVTDIDMPTTSNVLQWFTADGTKISVRPSGTEPKIKFYVEVKGEMECAKCYPSATAEAKKKVDAIKADLGL
;
A
#
# COMPACT_ATOMS: atom_id res chain seq x y z
N MET A 1 15.86 8.52 -32.85
CA MET A 1 14.65 9.09 -32.23
C MET A 1 13.62 9.40 -33.30
N ASP A 2 12.37 9.11 -33.04
CA ASP A 2 11.25 9.36 -33.96
C ASP A 2 11.02 10.87 -34.12
N GLN A 3 11.22 11.40 -35.31
CA GLN A 3 11.09 12.85 -35.60
C GLN A 3 9.64 13.34 -35.44
N GLU A 4 8.66 12.48 -35.71
CA GLU A 4 7.26 12.83 -35.56
C GLU A 4 6.90 12.97 -34.05
N LEU A 5 7.40 12.07 -33.20
CA LEU A 5 7.22 12.16 -31.75
C LEU A 5 7.87 13.45 -31.20
N ILE A 6 9.07 13.78 -31.61
CA ILE A 6 9.74 15.03 -31.21
C ILE A 6 8.90 16.25 -31.58
N LYS A 7 8.34 16.28 -32.81
CA LYS A 7 7.49 17.37 -33.27
C LYS A 7 6.22 17.49 -32.42
N GLN A 8 5.52 16.39 -32.15
CA GLN A 8 4.32 16.37 -31.28
C GLN A 8 4.63 16.89 -29.87
N CYS A 9 5.71 16.39 -29.25
CA CYS A 9 6.14 16.84 -27.92
C CYS A 9 6.52 18.33 -27.92
N THR A 10 7.15 18.82 -29.01
CA THR A 10 7.50 20.24 -29.16
C THR A 10 6.27 21.13 -29.26
N GLU A 11 5.28 20.73 -30.06
CA GLU A 11 4.01 21.46 -30.19
C GLU A 11 3.23 21.50 -28.84
N GLU A 12 3.23 20.41 -28.08
CA GLU A 12 2.60 20.36 -26.78
C GLU A 12 3.35 21.23 -25.76
N ALA A 13 4.67 21.15 -25.70
CA ALA A 13 5.51 21.95 -24.82
C ALA A 13 5.37 23.46 -25.08
N GLN A 14 5.21 23.88 -26.34
CA GLN A 14 5.02 25.31 -26.70
C GLN A 14 3.75 25.90 -26.05
N LYS A 15 2.71 25.11 -25.82
CA LYS A 15 1.49 25.59 -25.12
C LYS A 15 1.79 25.99 -23.70
N TRP A 16 2.81 25.37 -23.07
CA TRP A 16 3.23 25.65 -21.69
C TRP A 16 4.07 26.93 -21.55
N LEU A 17 4.37 27.61 -22.63
CA LEU A 17 4.99 28.95 -22.63
C LEU A 17 3.93 30.09 -22.54
N SER A 18 2.65 29.77 -22.49
CA SER A 18 1.56 30.75 -22.37
C SER A 18 1.49 31.35 -20.96
N PRO A 19 0.82 32.52 -20.80
CA PRO A 19 0.63 33.17 -19.48
C PRO A 19 -0.18 32.35 -18.46
N ALA A 20 -0.77 31.22 -18.86
CA ALA A 20 -1.44 30.31 -17.94
C ALA A 20 -0.48 29.57 -16.99
N PHE A 21 0.81 29.57 -17.34
CA PHE A 21 1.88 28.93 -16.56
C PHE A 21 2.82 29.97 -15.97
N ASP A 22 3.37 29.71 -14.79
CA ASP A 22 4.29 30.62 -14.13
C ASP A 22 5.66 30.68 -14.82
N ALA A 23 6.44 31.71 -14.45
CA ALA A 23 7.73 31.99 -15.10
C ALA A 23 8.75 30.85 -14.88
N GLU A 24 8.73 30.16 -13.74
CA GLU A 24 9.62 29.04 -13.44
C GLU A 24 9.30 27.84 -14.33
N THR A 25 8.04 27.46 -14.42
CA THR A 25 7.56 26.42 -15.33
C THR A 25 7.89 26.72 -16.78
N GLN A 26 7.65 27.97 -17.24
CA GLN A 26 8.00 28.39 -18.60
C GLN A 26 9.50 28.30 -18.86
N ALA A 27 10.34 28.66 -17.88
CA ALA A 27 11.80 28.58 -17.99
C ALA A 27 12.28 27.12 -18.10
N GLU A 28 11.71 26.21 -17.32
CA GLU A 28 12.02 24.77 -17.37
C GLU A 28 11.65 24.18 -18.74
N VAL A 29 10.44 24.46 -19.22
CA VAL A 29 9.98 24.00 -20.55
C VAL A 29 10.84 24.57 -21.68
N LYS A 30 11.19 25.86 -21.59
CA LYS A 30 12.07 26.49 -22.57
C LYS A 30 13.46 25.83 -22.62
N ALA A 31 14.03 25.50 -21.46
CA ALA A 31 15.29 24.77 -21.40
C ALA A 31 15.23 23.39 -22.08
N MET A 32 14.12 22.64 -21.94
CA MET A 32 13.90 21.38 -22.64
C MET A 32 13.75 21.59 -24.18
N LEU A 33 13.07 22.67 -24.61
CA LEU A 33 12.89 23.01 -26.01
C LEU A 33 14.22 23.44 -26.66
N ASP A 34 15.08 24.15 -25.94
CA ASP A 34 16.35 24.66 -26.44
C ASP A 34 17.48 23.60 -26.42
N ALA A 35 17.35 22.55 -25.63
CA ALA A 35 18.35 21.48 -25.52
C ALA A 35 18.52 20.71 -26.84
N GLU A 36 19.77 20.33 -27.20
CA GLU A 36 20.06 19.47 -28.36
C GLU A 36 19.52 18.06 -28.15
N ASP A 37 19.68 17.49 -26.95
CA ASP A 37 19.08 16.22 -26.56
C ASP A 37 17.62 16.42 -26.16
N LYS A 38 16.72 15.81 -26.92
CA LYS A 38 15.26 15.90 -26.74
C LYS A 38 14.69 14.85 -25.78
N THR A 39 15.51 14.04 -25.15
CA THR A 39 15.05 12.97 -24.24
C THR A 39 14.17 13.53 -23.12
N ALA A 40 14.61 14.59 -22.43
CA ALA A 40 13.83 15.22 -21.36
C ALA A 40 12.50 15.81 -21.86
N LEU A 41 12.50 16.42 -23.06
CA LEU A 41 11.29 16.94 -23.69
C LEU A 41 10.29 15.81 -24.01
N ILE A 42 10.78 14.73 -24.61
CA ILE A 42 9.93 13.58 -24.93
C ILE A 42 9.35 12.99 -23.63
N ASP A 43 10.18 12.71 -22.64
CA ASP A 43 9.74 12.13 -21.37
C ASP A 43 8.70 12.99 -20.65
N ALA A 44 8.77 14.31 -20.79
CA ALA A 44 7.84 15.24 -20.17
C ALA A 44 6.50 15.39 -20.92
N PHE A 45 6.48 15.18 -22.28
CA PHE A 45 5.34 15.57 -23.10
C PHE A 45 4.81 14.49 -24.07
N TYR A 46 5.36 13.25 -24.07
CA TYR A 46 4.91 12.21 -25.03
C TYR A 46 3.50 11.68 -24.76
N GLN A 47 2.98 11.92 -23.56
CA GLN A 47 1.63 11.54 -23.12
C GLN A 47 1.17 12.44 -21.97
N ASN A 48 -0.09 12.32 -21.58
CA ASN A 48 -0.62 12.88 -20.34
C ASN A 48 -0.38 11.90 -19.18
N LEU A 49 -0.13 12.42 -17.98
CA LEU A 49 -0.11 11.62 -16.77
C LEU A 49 -1.55 11.14 -16.49
N GLU A 50 -1.76 9.83 -16.58
CA GLU A 50 -3.09 9.25 -16.45
C GLU A 50 -3.57 9.30 -15.01
N PHE A 51 -4.81 9.73 -14.82
CA PHE A 51 -5.55 9.52 -13.59
C PHE A 51 -6.02 8.05 -13.58
N GLY A 52 -5.25 7.20 -12.88
CA GLY A 52 -5.58 5.78 -12.75
C GLY A 52 -6.69 5.52 -11.72
N THR A 53 -7.03 4.25 -11.50
CA THR A 53 -8.11 3.81 -10.60
C THR A 53 -7.91 4.15 -9.12
N GLY A 54 -6.90 4.89 -8.73
CA GLY A 54 -6.61 5.32 -7.36
C GLY A 54 -6.03 6.73 -7.29
N GLY A 55 -5.86 7.42 -8.43
CA GLY A 55 -5.27 8.75 -8.52
C GLY A 55 -4.12 8.87 -9.51
N LEU A 56 -3.20 9.80 -9.25
CA LEU A 56 -2.02 10.07 -10.08
C LEU A 56 -0.74 9.60 -9.38
N ARG A 57 0.27 9.25 -10.15
CA ARG A 57 1.65 9.04 -9.67
C ARG A 57 2.64 9.28 -10.80
N GLY A 58 3.63 10.13 -10.56
CA GLY A 58 4.63 10.45 -11.57
C GLY A 58 5.85 11.17 -10.99
N ILE A 59 6.86 11.34 -11.83
CA ILE A 59 8.03 12.16 -11.54
C ILE A 59 7.60 13.63 -11.52
N MET A 60 8.12 14.40 -10.55
CA MET A 60 7.87 15.85 -10.45
C MET A 60 8.59 16.62 -11.56
N GLY A 61 8.02 17.73 -12.03
CA GLY A 61 8.59 18.64 -13.02
C GLY A 61 7.55 19.23 -13.96
N ALA A 62 7.99 20.07 -14.88
CA ALA A 62 7.13 20.63 -15.92
C ALA A 62 6.79 19.60 -17.01
N GLY A 63 5.55 19.61 -17.47
CA GLY A 63 5.09 18.75 -18.57
C GLY A 63 3.81 18.00 -18.26
N THR A 64 3.18 17.50 -19.33
CA THR A 64 1.90 16.77 -19.23
C THR A 64 2.05 15.40 -18.60
N ASN A 65 3.23 14.77 -18.71
CA ASN A 65 3.57 13.47 -18.11
C ASN A 65 4.37 13.62 -16.81
N ARG A 66 4.13 14.69 -16.05
CA ARG A 66 4.83 15.00 -14.80
C ARG A 66 3.85 15.41 -13.72
N MET A 67 4.24 15.18 -12.45
CA MET A 67 3.53 15.73 -11.29
C MET A 67 3.93 17.19 -11.09
N ASN A 68 2.96 18.08 -11.21
CA ASN A 68 3.09 19.51 -10.97
C ASN A 68 1.75 20.11 -10.57
N LYS A 69 1.75 21.39 -10.14
CA LYS A 69 0.52 22.04 -9.66
C LYS A 69 -0.59 22.14 -10.73
N TYR A 70 -0.24 22.15 -12.01
CA TYR A 70 -1.21 22.26 -13.11
C TYR A 70 -1.92 20.92 -13.34
N ILE A 71 -1.16 19.82 -13.36
CA ILE A 71 -1.72 18.46 -13.48
C ILE A 71 -2.55 18.12 -12.24
N VAL A 72 -2.05 18.43 -11.04
CA VAL A 72 -2.81 18.31 -9.78
C VAL A 72 -4.07 19.18 -9.84
N GLY A 73 -3.96 20.39 -10.40
CA GLY A 73 -5.08 21.31 -10.57
C GLY A 73 -6.17 20.76 -11.49
N MET A 74 -5.81 20.27 -12.67
CA MET A 74 -6.76 19.68 -13.62
C MET A 74 -7.44 18.42 -13.01
N ALA A 75 -6.68 17.57 -12.34
CA ALA A 75 -7.22 16.40 -11.66
C ALA A 75 -8.21 16.79 -10.56
N THR A 76 -7.88 17.80 -9.74
CA THR A 76 -8.76 18.28 -8.67
C THR A 76 -10.00 18.96 -9.20
N GLN A 77 -9.88 19.74 -10.29
CA GLN A 77 -11.06 20.37 -10.92
C GLN A 77 -12.03 19.30 -11.45
N GLY A 78 -11.52 18.26 -12.13
CA GLY A 78 -12.34 17.13 -12.59
C GLY A 78 -12.99 16.38 -11.42
N PHE A 79 -12.23 16.15 -10.35
CA PHE A 79 -12.76 15.51 -9.14
C PHE A 79 -13.84 16.37 -8.46
N ALA A 80 -13.64 17.70 -8.36
CA ALA A 80 -14.64 18.63 -7.85
C ALA A 80 -15.93 18.61 -8.70
N ASN A 81 -15.79 18.60 -10.03
CA ASN A 81 -16.91 18.47 -10.94
C ASN A 81 -17.71 17.18 -10.70
N TYR A 82 -17.02 16.06 -10.52
CA TYR A 82 -17.64 14.77 -10.23
C TYR A 82 -18.35 14.78 -8.86
N ILE A 83 -17.70 15.26 -7.80
CA ILE A 83 -18.29 15.36 -6.45
C ILE A 83 -19.57 16.18 -6.50
N ASN A 84 -19.56 17.36 -7.13
CA ASN A 84 -20.73 18.23 -7.25
C ASN A 84 -21.89 17.58 -8.01
N LYS A 85 -21.60 16.70 -8.99
CA LYS A 85 -22.60 15.88 -9.68
C LYS A 85 -23.13 14.75 -8.82
N ALA A 86 -22.23 13.99 -8.18
CA ALA A 86 -22.58 12.83 -7.38
C ALA A 86 -23.41 13.19 -6.15
N PHE A 87 -23.14 14.35 -5.56
CA PHE A 87 -23.84 14.85 -4.39
C PHE A 87 -24.76 16.04 -4.71
N ALA A 88 -25.29 16.13 -5.94
CA ALA A 88 -26.19 17.20 -6.35
C ALA A 88 -27.38 17.33 -5.37
N GLY A 89 -27.60 18.54 -4.86
CA GLY A 89 -28.64 18.84 -3.88
C GLY A 89 -28.26 18.65 -2.42
N LYS A 90 -27.08 18.07 -2.11
CA LYS A 90 -26.54 18.04 -0.76
C LYS A 90 -25.99 19.43 -0.42
N LYS A 91 -26.35 19.94 0.78
CA LYS A 91 -25.73 21.13 1.36
C LYS A 91 -24.44 20.74 2.07
N ASP A 92 -23.49 21.66 2.15
CA ASP A 92 -22.27 21.52 2.94
C ASP A 92 -21.41 20.31 2.53
N ILE A 93 -21.18 20.16 1.21
CA ILE A 93 -20.23 19.17 0.68
C ILE A 93 -18.83 19.51 1.19
N SER A 94 -18.10 18.50 1.68
CA SER A 94 -16.76 18.69 2.21
C SER A 94 -15.80 17.58 1.78
N VAL A 95 -14.51 17.89 1.82
CA VAL A 95 -13.41 16.99 1.52
C VAL A 95 -12.32 17.13 2.57
N VAL A 96 -11.52 16.08 2.76
CA VAL A 96 -10.31 16.09 3.59
C VAL A 96 -9.08 16.08 2.70
N VAL A 97 -8.10 16.93 3.01
CA VAL A 97 -6.84 17.03 2.24
C VAL A 97 -5.66 16.86 3.17
N GLY A 98 -4.81 15.90 2.85
CA GLY A 98 -3.56 15.63 3.57
C GLY A 98 -2.37 15.48 2.63
N HIS A 99 -1.18 15.36 3.21
CA HIS A 99 0.05 15.19 2.44
C HIS A 99 1.15 14.49 3.26
N ASP A 100 2.13 13.93 2.56
CA ASP A 100 3.34 13.35 3.15
C ASP A 100 4.50 14.37 3.24
N CYS A 101 5.73 13.86 3.45
CA CYS A 101 6.95 14.65 3.64
C CYS A 101 7.65 15.05 2.34
N ARG A 102 7.17 14.61 1.16
CA ARG A 102 7.86 14.81 -0.11
C ARG A 102 7.93 16.27 -0.52
N ASN A 103 8.95 16.60 -1.30
CA ASN A 103 9.06 17.91 -1.94
C ASN A 103 7.76 18.20 -2.70
N ASN A 104 7.30 19.44 -2.64
CA ASN A 104 6.05 19.94 -3.22
C ASN A 104 4.74 19.33 -2.65
N SER A 105 4.77 18.34 -1.74
CA SER A 105 3.53 17.74 -1.21
C SER A 105 2.65 18.79 -0.53
N ARG A 106 3.21 19.70 0.26
CA ARG A 106 2.45 20.80 0.88
C ARG A 106 1.84 21.74 -0.15
N LEU A 107 2.62 22.17 -1.15
CA LEU A 107 2.14 23.03 -2.26
C LEU A 107 0.98 22.37 -3.01
N PHE A 108 1.11 21.10 -3.33
CA PHE A 108 0.06 20.36 -4.03
C PHE A 108 -1.19 20.19 -3.18
N ALA A 109 -1.05 19.94 -1.87
CA ALA A 109 -2.18 19.84 -0.95
C ALA A 109 -2.93 21.18 -0.82
N GLU A 110 -2.22 22.30 -0.73
CA GLU A 110 -2.81 23.65 -0.75
C GLU A 110 -3.53 23.90 -2.08
N THR A 111 -2.91 23.59 -3.23
CA THR A 111 -3.56 23.68 -4.55
C THR A 111 -4.86 22.89 -4.61
N VAL A 112 -4.89 21.68 -4.05
CA VAL A 112 -6.08 20.83 -3.97
C VAL A 112 -7.17 21.51 -3.13
N ALA A 113 -6.84 22.02 -1.94
CA ALA A 113 -7.78 22.71 -1.06
C ALA A 113 -8.33 23.99 -1.71
N ASP A 114 -7.47 24.77 -2.37
CA ASP A 114 -7.83 25.98 -3.08
C ASP A 114 -8.88 25.70 -4.16
N ILE A 115 -8.65 24.71 -5.00
CA ILE A 115 -9.55 24.34 -6.11
C ILE A 115 -10.89 23.78 -5.59
N PHE A 116 -10.89 22.92 -4.57
CA PHE A 116 -12.14 22.46 -3.98
C PHE A 116 -12.96 23.63 -3.42
N SER A 117 -12.31 24.54 -2.69
CA SER A 117 -12.96 25.72 -2.12
C SER A 117 -13.53 26.65 -3.19
N ALA A 118 -12.78 26.86 -4.29
CA ALA A 118 -13.22 27.64 -5.44
C ALA A 118 -14.43 27.03 -6.18
N ASN A 119 -14.67 25.73 -5.98
CA ASN A 119 -15.83 25.02 -6.53
C ASN A 119 -16.98 24.85 -5.50
N GLY A 120 -16.93 25.60 -4.39
CA GLY A 120 -17.99 25.59 -3.36
C GLY A 120 -17.96 24.38 -2.45
N ILE A 121 -16.86 23.62 -2.43
CA ILE A 121 -16.66 22.43 -1.59
C ILE A 121 -15.78 22.82 -0.41
N LYS A 122 -16.25 22.58 0.82
CA LYS A 122 -15.45 22.84 2.01
C LYS A 122 -14.25 21.90 2.07
N ALA A 123 -13.05 22.45 2.24
CA ALA A 123 -11.81 21.68 2.36
C ALA A 123 -11.31 21.70 3.81
N TYR A 124 -11.21 20.51 4.43
CA TYR A 124 -10.50 20.30 5.68
C TYR A 124 -9.04 19.97 5.33
N LEU A 125 -8.15 20.95 5.45
CA LEU A 125 -6.72 20.80 5.14
C LEU A 125 -5.93 20.55 6.43
N PHE A 126 -5.19 19.47 6.48
CA PHE A 126 -4.27 19.24 7.60
C PHE A 126 -3.18 20.31 7.66
N GLU A 127 -2.92 20.82 8.87
CA GLU A 127 -1.92 21.88 9.12
C GLU A 127 -0.50 21.45 8.74
N SER A 128 -0.22 20.14 8.76
CA SER A 128 1.08 19.53 8.49
C SER A 128 0.87 18.11 7.95
N LEU A 129 1.97 17.45 7.56
CA LEU A 129 1.94 16.07 7.09
C LEU A 129 1.28 15.13 8.11
N ARG A 130 0.46 14.20 7.62
CA ARG A 130 -0.23 13.16 8.41
C ARG A 130 -0.22 11.81 7.69
N PRO A 131 -0.28 10.70 8.45
CA PRO A 131 -0.39 9.35 7.90
C PRO A 131 -1.58 9.17 6.95
N THR A 132 -1.39 8.40 5.89
CA THR A 132 -2.50 7.99 4.99
C THR A 132 -3.71 7.43 5.76
N PRO A 133 -3.56 6.51 6.74
CA PRO A 133 -4.71 6.01 7.50
C PRO A 133 -5.45 7.09 8.30
N GLU A 134 -4.77 8.13 8.76
CA GLU A 134 -5.42 9.24 9.46
C GLU A 134 -6.28 10.09 8.51
N ILE A 135 -5.87 10.24 7.24
CA ILE A 135 -6.71 10.89 6.22
C ILE A 135 -7.99 10.08 5.99
N SER A 136 -7.86 8.76 5.83
CA SER A 136 -9.00 7.84 5.71
C SER A 136 -9.93 7.93 6.91
N PHE A 137 -9.39 7.97 8.12
CA PHE A 137 -10.13 8.16 9.37
C PHE A 137 -10.86 9.51 9.40
N ALA A 138 -10.17 10.60 9.08
CA ALA A 138 -10.73 11.96 9.12
C ALA A 138 -11.90 12.14 8.15
N ILE A 139 -11.88 11.53 6.96
CA ILE A 139 -13.02 11.53 6.02
C ILE A 139 -14.27 10.99 6.72
N ARG A 140 -14.15 9.85 7.39
CA ARG A 140 -15.25 9.19 8.11
C ARG A 140 -15.68 9.98 9.35
N GLN A 141 -14.72 10.45 10.15
CA GLN A 141 -14.97 11.18 11.40
C GLN A 141 -15.69 12.50 11.15
N LEU A 142 -15.33 13.22 10.08
CA LEU A 142 -15.93 14.49 9.70
C LEU A 142 -17.19 14.34 8.81
N GLY A 143 -17.50 13.12 8.36
CA GLY A 143 -18.60 12.88 7.42
C GLY A 143 -18.37 13.55 6.07
N ALA A 144 -17.12 13.71 5.66
CA ALA A 144 -16.74 14.29 4.38
C ALA A 144 -17.12 13.35 3.21
N GLN A 145 -17.37 13.92 2.04
CA GLN A 145 -17.82 13.17 0.86
C GLN A 145 -16.65 12.57 0.07
N ALA A 146 -15.45 13.11 0.27
CA ALA A 146 -14.26 12.62 -0.41
C ALA A 146 -13.00 13.06 0.36
N GLY A 147 -11.85 12.62 -0.13
CA GLY A 147 -10.57 13.11 0.36
C GLY A 147 -9.46 12.92 -0.66
N VAL A 148 -8.37 13.63 -0.41
CA VAL A 148 -7.14 13.56 -1.20
C VAL A 148 -5.95 13.46 -0.27
N ASN A 149 -5.04 12.53 -0.57
CA ASN A 149 -3.72 12.51 0.07
C ASN A 149 -2.62 12.66 -0.99
N ILE A 150 -1.80 13.68 -0.83
CA ILE A 150 -0.65 13.95 -1.70
C ILE A 150 0.54 13.14 -1.22
N THR A 151 0.82 12.06 -1.91
CA THR A 151 1.89 11.11 -1.56
C THR A 151 2.21 10.18 -2.74
N ALA A 152 3.47 9.77 -2.84
CA ALA A 152 3.88 8.64 -3.69
C ALA A 152 4.33 7.43 -2.85
N SER A 153 3.85 7.32 -1.59
CA SER A 153 4.18 6.21 -0.69
C SER A 153 5.72 6.02 -0.58
N HIS A 154 6.22 4.86 -0.91
CA HIS A 154 7.63 4.46 -0.82
C HIS A 154 8.46 4.70 -2.10
N ASN A 155 7.91 5.35 -3.12
CA ASN A 155 8.66 5.63 -4.35
C ASN A 155 9.87 6.53 -4.07
N PRO A 156 10.91 6.53 -4.95
CA PRO A 156 12.05 7.43 -4.85
C PRO A 156 11.65 8.92 -4.78
N ARG A 157 12.60 9.77 -4.36
CA ARG A 157 12.37 11.20 -4.05
C ARG A 157 11.83 12.03 -5.22
N GLU A 158 12.12 11.61 -6.44
CA GLU A 158 11.69 12.30 -7.66
C GLU A 158 10.18 12.21 -7.89
N TYR A 159 9.51 11.25 -7.25
CA TYR A 159 8.09 10.99 -7.44
C TYR A 159 7.23 11.75 -6.45
N ASN A 160 6.05 12.14 -6.92
CA ASN A 160 4.92 12.49 -6.05
C ASN A 160 3.63 11.86 -6.62
N GLY A 161 2.53 11.98 -5.89
CA GLY A 161 1.27 11.37 -6.29
C GLY A 161 0.06 12.03 -5.64
N TYR A 162 -1.10 11.59 -6.07
CA TYR A 162 -2.41 12.07 -5.65
C TYR A 162 -3.30 10.86 -5.44
N LYS A 163 -3.58 10.48 -4.20
CA LYS A 163 -4.51 9.40 -3.85
C LYS A 163 -5.90 10.00 -3.64
N ALA A 164 -6.91 9.47 -4.33
CA ALA A 164 -8.31 9.90 -4.21
C ALA A 164 -9.12 8.91 -3.36
N TYR A 165 -9.92 9.45 -2.45
CA TYR A 165 -10.75 8.72 -1.49
C TYR A 165 -12.21 9.12 -1.62
N TRP A 166 -13.13 8.22 -1.25
CA TRP A 166 -14.56 8.46 -1.25
C TRP A 166 -15.11 8.62 0.18
N ASP A 167 -16.42 8.77 0.31
CA ASP A 167 -17.15 9.08 1.56
C ASP A 167 -17.01 8.01 2.68
N ASP A 168 -16.61 6.82 2.32
CA ASP A 168 -16.34 5.74 3.27
C ASP A 168 -14.89 5.73 3.79
N GLY A 169 -14.04 6.64 3.33
CA GLY A 169 -12.62 6.72 3.67
C GLY A 169 -11.72 5.74 2.91
N ALA A 170 -12.27 4.99 1.94
CA ALA A 170 -11.49 4.11 1.08
C ALA A 170 -11.04 4.79 -0.21
N GLN A 171 -9.95 4.33 -0.81
CA GLN A 171 -9.60 4.73 -2.16
C GLN A 171 -10.74 4.42 -3.13
N VAL A 172 -10.96 5.32 -4.09
CA VAL A 172 -12.07 5.23 -5.04
C VAL A 172 -12.11 3.91 -5.80
N LEU A 173 -13.31 3.38 -5.99
CA LEU A 173 -13.66 2.21 -6.80
C LEU A 173 -14.76 2.57 -7.77
N ALA A 174 -15.02 1.69 -8.75
CA ALA A 174 -16.15 1.82 -9.63
C ALA A 174 -17.49 1.93 -8.84
N PRO A 175 -18.41 2.82 -9.26
CA PRO A 175 -18.37 3.64 -10.48
C PRO A 175 -17.62 4.98 -10.32
N HIS A 176 -17.13 5.30 -9.12
CA HIS A 176 -16.58 6.62 -8.79
C HIS A 176 -15.24 6.87 -9.47
N ASP A 177 -14.34 5.89 -9.51
CA ASP A 177 -13.05 6.01 -10.20
C ASP A 177 -13.22 6.36 -11.68
N THR A 178 -14.08 5.63 -12.40
CA THR A 178 -14.39 5.89 -13.81
C THR A 178 -15.04 7.26 -13.99
N GLY A 179 -16.01 7.61 -13.14
CA GLY A 179 -16.67 8.91 -13.21
C GLY A 179 -15.73 10.09 -12.97
N ILE A 180 -14.75 9.95 -12.07
CA ILE A 180 -13.71 10.94 -11.82
C ILE A 180 -12.80 11.06 -13.05
N ILE A 181 -12.32 9.93 -13.61
CA ILE A 181 -11.48 9.90 -14.81
C ILE A 181 -12.18 10.61 -15.97
N ASP A 182 -13.46 10.33 -16.19
CA ASP A 182 -14.25 10.95 -17.26
C ASP A 182 -14.35 12.47 -17.11
N GLU A 183 -14.48 12.98 -15.87
CA GLU A 183 -14.50 14.43 -15.63
C GLU A 183 -13.10 15.06 -15.74
N VAL A 184 -12.06 14.39 -15.25
CA VAL A 184 -10.67 14.87 -15.36
C VAL A 184 -10.26 15.00 -16.83
N ASN A 185 -10.60 14.03 -17.67
CA ASN A 185 -10.27 14.04 -19.10
C ASN A 185 -10.96 15.16 -19.90
N LYS A 186 -11.96 15.84 -19.34
CA LYS A 186 -12.65 16.97 -19.96
C LYS A 186 -12.06 18.32 -19.57
N VAL A 187 -11.19 18.35 -18.55
CA VAL A 187 -10.67 19.61 -18.01
C VAL A 187 -9.48 20.09 -18.83
N SER A 188 -9.53 21.34 -19.29
CA SER A 188 -8.38 22.09 -19.80
C SER A 188 -7.87 23.08 -18.74
N ILE A 189 -6.63 23.52 -18.85
CA ILE A 189 -5.99 24.36 -17.83
C ILE A 189 -6.71 25.68 -17.57
N ASP A 190 -7.32 26.27 -18.58
CA ASP A 190 -8.11 27.50 -18.48
C ASP A 190 -9.44 27.34 -17.72
N GLN A 191 -9.88 26.11 -17.50
CA GLN A 191 -11.09 25.79 -16.72
C GLN A 191 -10.80 25.58 -15.23
N VAL A 192 -9.53 25.47 -14.85
CA VAL A 192 -9.13 25.23 -13.46
C VAL A 192 -9.28 26.52 -12.65
N LYS A 193 -10.02 26.46 -11.55
CA LYS A 193 -10.25 27.58 -10.64
C LYS A 193 -9.19 27.58 -9.54
N PHE A 194 -8.07 28.25 -9.80
CA PHE A 194 -6.96 28.31 -8.84
C PHE A 194 -7.18 29.32 -7.68
N GLU A 195 -8.08 30.30 -7.85
CA GLU A 195 -8.34 31.32 -6.84
C GLU A 195 -9.23 30.76 -5.71
N PRO A 196 -8.73 30.63 -4.46
CA PRO A 196 -9.47 29.99 -3.38
C PRO A 196 -10.63 30.82 -2.86
N ASN A 197 -11.63 30.14 -2.32
CA ASN A 197 -12.55 30.71 -1.36
C ASN A 197 -12.09 30.34 0.07
N SER A 198 -11.34 31.23 0.70
CA SER A 198 -10.73 31.00 2.02
C SER A 198 -11.75 30.72 3.13
N ASP A 199 -13.00 31.17 3.00
CA ASP A 199 -14.06 30.89 3.99
C ASP A 199 -14.44 29.40 4.01
N LEU A 200 -14.11 28.66 2.95
CA LEU A 200 -14.36 27.23 2.81
C LEU A 200 -13.13 26.36 3.12
N ILE A 201 -12.00 26.96 3.49
CA ILE A 201 -10.81 26.20 3.89
C ILE A 201 -10.72 26.22 5.42
N GLN A 202 -10.81 25.04 6.03
CA GLN A 202 -10.63 24.85 7.46
C GLN A 202 -9.37 24.04 7.74
N ILE A 203 -8.47 24.62 8.52
CA ILE A 203 -7.27 23.90 8.99
C ILE A 203 -7.66 22.95 10.12
N ILE A 204 -7.19 21.69 10.04
CA ILE A 204 -7.35 20.65 11.06
C ILE A 204 -5.98 20.09 11.47
N GLY A 205 -5.89 19.49 12.65
CA GLY A 205 -4.60 19.01 13.20
C GLY A 205 -4.79 18.26 14.51
N GLY A 206 -4.20 18.73 15.59
CA GLY A 206 -4.03 18.00 16.85
C GLY A 206 -5.30 17.40 17.48
N GLU A 207 -6.48 17.97 17.29
CA GLU A 207 -7.73 17.36 17.75
C GLU A 207 -8.02 16.07 16.97
N MET A 208 -7.79 16.07 15.66
CA MET A 208 -7.94 14.88 14.82
C MET A 208 -6.90 13.82 15.17
N ASP A 209 -5.65 14.21 15.48
CA ASP A 209 -4.62 13.30 15.96
C ASP A 209 -5.08 12.54 17.23
N ILE A 210 -5.72 13.24 18.18
CA ILE A 210 -6.25 12.63 19.42
C ILE A 210 -7.38 11.65 19.10
N ASP A 211 -8.32 12.02 18.26
CA ASP A 211 -9.42 11.15 17.85
C ASP A 211 -8.91 9.89 17.14
N TYR A 212 -7.92 10.06 16.25
CA TYR A 212 -7.30 8.95 15.54
C TYR A 212 -6.52 8.02 16.49
N LEU A 213 -5.73 8.57 17.41
CA LEU A 213 -5.01 7.77 18.43
C LEU A 213 -5.98 6.96 19.30
N ASN A 214 -7.13 7.51 19.66
CA ASN A 214 -8.19 6.80 20.38
C ASN A 214 -8.77 5.65 19.53
N ALA A 215 -8.95 5.88 18.22
CA ALA A 215 -9.41 4.83 17.31
C ALA A 215 -8.36 3.72 17.14
N VAL A 216 -7.08 4.05 17.00
CA VAL A 216 -5.95 3.11 16.92
C VAL A 216 -5.91 2.20 18.16
N HIS A 217 -6.30 2.69 19.32
CA HIS A 217 -6.37 1.91 20.55
C HIS A 217 -7.41 0.77 20.49
N GLU A 218 -8.40 0.84 19.60
CA GLU A 218 -9.36 -0.27 19.40
C GLU A 218 -8.72 -1.54 18.80
N ALA A 219 -7.54 -1.44 18.21
CA ALA A 219 -6.78 -2.58 17.69
C ALA A 219 -6.11 -3.41 18.79
N LEU A 220 -5.99 -2.88 20.00
CA LEU A 220 -5.40 -3.55 21.17
C LEU A 220 -6.21 -4.81 21.52
N VAL A 221 -5.50 -5.92 21.80
CA VAL A 221 -6.12 -7.21 22.16
C VAL A 221 -6.01 -7.49 23.67
N ASP A 222 -4.83 -7.31 24.27
CA ASP A 222 -4.61 -7.59 25.70
C ASP A 222 -3.68 -6.56 26.37
N GLN A 223 -4.27 -5.56 27.04
CA GLN A 223 -3.54 -4.55 27.79
C GLN A 223 -2.65 -5.13 28.89
N ASN A 224 -3.01 -6.27 29.48
CA ASN A 224 -2.25 -6.85 30.60
C ASN A 224 -0.87 -7.34 30.15
N VAL A 225 -0.75 -7.82 28.92
CA VAL A 225 0.53 -8.22 28.33
C VAL A 225 1.48 -7.03 28.26
N ILE A 226 1.00 -5.88 27.75
CA ILE A 226 1.78 -4.66 27.66
C ILE A 226 2.20 -4.19 29.05
N ASN A 227 1.30 -4.20 30.02
CA ASN A 227 1.59 -3.79 31.39
C ASN A 227 2.72 -4.61 32.04
N ARG A 228 2.82 -5.91 31.72
CA ARG A 228 3.92 -6.79 32.20
C ARG A 228 5.23 -6.56 31.47
N GLN A 229 5.18 -6.11 30.21
CA GLN A 229 6.34 -5.93 29.32
C GLN A 229 6.50 -4.48 28.84
N LYS A 230 6.07 -3.50 29.65
CA LYS A 230 6.12 -2.06 29.31
C LYS A 230 7.49 -1.54 28.93
N ASP A 231 8.55 -2.22 29.41
CA ASP A 231 9.96 -1.87 29.19
C ASP A 231 10.54 -2.56 27.94
N LEU A 232 9.70 -3.22 27.13
CA LEU A 232 10.10 -3.79 25.82
C LEU A 232 10.90 -2.75 25.05
N CYS A 233 12.14 -3.08 24.67
CA CYS A 233 13.03 -2.14 23.99
C CYS A 233 12.68 -2.07 22.49
N ILE A 234 11.98 -1.02 22.12
CA ILE A 234 11.48 -0.78 20.76
C ILE A 234 12.39 0.24 20.08
N VAL A 235 12.85 -0.07 18.86
CA VAL A 235 13.47 0.91 17.95
C VAL A 235 12.52 1.18 16.80
N TYR A 236 12.31 2.45 16.48
CA TYR A 236 11.40 2.87 15.41
C TYR A 236 12.03 3.90 14.48
N SER A 237 11.78 3.77 13.18
CA SER A 237 12.09 4.76 12.14
C SER A 237 10.87 5.10 11.29
N PRO A 238 10.55 6.38 11.09
CA PRO A 238 9.53 6.84 10.13
C PRO A 238 10.08 6.99 8.70
N LEU A 239 11.34 6.69 8.43
CA LEU A 239 12.00 6.95 7.14
C LEU A 239 11.72 8.37 6.61
N HIS A 240 11.92 9.39 7.45
CA HIS A 240 11.63 10.81 7.20
C HIS A 240 10.14 11.19 7.09
N GLY A 241 9.23 10.22 7.22
CA GLY A 241 7.81 10.34 6.87
C GLY A 241 6.87 10.75 8.00
N THR A 242 5.60 10.57 7.72
CA THR A 242 4.45 11.05 8.52
C THR A 242 4.30 10.31 9.85
N GLY A 243 4.80 9.08 9.96
CA GLY A 243 4.72 8.29 11.19
C GLY A 243 5.51 8.86 12.38
N ARG A 244 6.35 9.88 12.17
CA ARG A 244 7.27 10.44 13.15
C ARG A 244 6.62 10.93 14.46
N VAL A 245 5.41 11.43 14.41
CA VAL A 245 4.68 11.93 15.59
C VAL A 245 3.67 10.89 16.08
N ILE A 246 2.84 10.41 15.20
CA ILE A 246 1.69 9.56 15.53
C ILE A 246 2.13 8.19 16.08
N ILE A 247 3.12 7.51 15.48
CA ILE A 247 3.50 6.16 15.92
C ILE A 247 4.14 6.16 17.31
N PRO A 248 5.13 7.01 17.64
CA PRO A 248 5.61 7.09 19.02
C PRO A 248 4.53 7.53 20.03
N ALA A 249 3.58 8.37 19.63
CA ALA A 249 2.45 8.75 20.48
C ALA A 249 1.52 7.56 20.72
N ALA A 250 1.14 6.81 19.67
CA ALA A 250 0.32 5.62 19.77
C ALA A 250 0.95 4.56 20.69
N LEU A 251 2.23 4.27 20.52
CA LEU A 251 2.95 3.33 21.39
C LEU A 251 2.91 3.76 22.86
N ARG A 252 3.06 5.07 23.15
CA ARG A 252 2.96 5.58 24.52
C ARG A 252 1.55 5.47 25.08
N THR A 253 0.50 5.76 24.29
CA THR A 253 -0.90 5.61 24.72
C THR A 253 -1.25 4.15 25.00
N TRP A 254 -0.61 3.18 24.34
CA TRP A 254 -0.74 1.75 24.63
C TRP A 254 0.01 1.32 25.90
N GLY A 255 0.96 2.14 26.40
CA GLY A 255 1.66 1.90 27.67
C GLY A 255 3.13 1.50 27.54
N PHE A 256 3.70 1.46 26.34
CA PHE A 256 5.13 1.20 26.14
C PHE A 256 5.97 2.41 26.60
N GLN A 257 7.06 2.14 27.32
CA GLN A 257 7.90 3.17 27.95
C GLN A 257 9.29 3.29 27.31
N ASN A 258 9.84 2.21 26.76
CA ASN A 258 11.19 2.17 26.20
C ASN A 258 11.17 2.25 24.67
N ILE A 259 10.78 3.42 24.16
CA ILE A 259 10.66 3.71 22.73
C ILE A 259 11.85 4.55 22.30
N ASN A 260 12.65 4.02 21.39
CA ASN A 260 13.87 4.63 20.87
C ASN A 260 13.69 4.91 19.37
N VAL A 261 13.95 6.14 18.95
CA VAL A 261 13.75 6.55 17.55
C VAL A 261 15.09 6.77 16.84
N VAL A 262 15.15 6.47 15.56
CA VAL A 262 16.28 6.77 14.69
C VAL A 262 16.28 8.28 14.40
N LYS A 263 17.06 9.04 15.15
CA LYS A 263 17.00 10.52 15.17
C LYS A 263 17.21 11.15 13.80
N GLU A 264 18.13 10.60 13.02
CA GLU A 264 18.46 11.07 11.67
C GLU A 264 17.25 10.95 10.73
N GLN A 265 16.42 9.91 10.91
CA GLN A 265 15.24 9.64 10.10
C GLN A 265 13.95 10.24 10.66
N MET A 266 14.01 10.85 11.85
CA MET A 266 12.91 11.65 12.41
C MET A 266 12.82 13.06 11.80
N VAL A 267 13.85 13.49 11.07
CA VAL A 267 13.84 14.77 10.36
C VAL A 267 12.97 14.65 9.11
N VAL A 268 12.01 15.55 8.94
CA VAL A 268 11.20 15.64 7.72
C VAL A 268 12.07 16.13 6.58
N ASP A 269 12.27 15.31 5.57
CA ASP A 269 13.10 15.66 4.42
C ASP A 269 12.63 14.87 3.17
N GLY A 270 12.15 15.60 2.17
CA GLY A 270 11.64 15.02 0.93
C GLY A 270 12.73 14.44 0.02
N ASP A 271 14.00 14.72 0.32
CA ASP A 271 15.14 14.15 -0.42
C ASP A 271 15.60 12.80 0.13
N PHE A 272 15.06 12.36 1.28
CA PHE A 272 15.38 11.09 1.93
C PHE A 272 16.89 10.81 2.06
N PRO A 273 17.68 11.70 2.69
CA PRO A 273 19.14 11.69 2.59
C PRO A 273 19.82 10.46 3.23
N THR A 274 19.10 9.67 4.00
CA THR A 274 19.63 8.49 4.68
C THR A 274 19.32 7.17 3.97
N VAL A 275 18.55 7.19 2.88
CA VAL A 275 18.14 6.00 2.12
C VAL A 275 18.07 6.31 0.62
N VAL A 276 18.34 5.32 -0.20
CA VAL A 276 18.17 5.42 -1.66
C VAL A 276 16.68 5.42 -2.03
N SER A 277 15.91 4.59 -1.35
CA SER A 277 14.45 4.54 -1.46
C SER A 277 13.85 4.38 -0.07
N PRO A 278 12.84 5.19 0.29
CA PRO A 278 12.20 5.10 1.62
C PRO A 278 11.20 3.94 1.70
N ASN A 279 11.60 2.77 1.20
CA ASN A 279 10.80 1.56 1.20
C ASN A 279 11.27 0.62 2.32
N PRO A 280 10.47 0.37 3.36
CA PRO A 280 10.85 -0.50 4.47
C PRO A 280 11.00 -1.98 4.05
N GLU A 281 10.59 -2.38 2.86
CA GLU A 281 10.88 -3.69 2.27
C GLU A 281 12.39 -3.87 1.97
N ASN A 282 13.10 -2.76 1.74
CA ASN A 282 14.52 -2.79 1.42
C ASN A 282 15.36 -2.87 2.69
N SER A 283 16.25 -3.85 2.77
CA SER A 283 17.13 -4.02 3.92
C SER A 283 18.04 -2.81 4.18
N GLU A 284 18.40 -2.08 3.14
CA GLU A 284 19.20 -0.84 3.22
C GLU A 284 18.46 0.21 4.06
N ALA A 285 17.16 0.39 3.88
CA ALA A 285 16.35 1.34 4.63
C ALA A 285 16.32 1.03 6.15
N MET A 286 16.46 -0.22 6.53
CA MET A 286 16.47 -0.69 7.93
C MET A 286 17.84 -0.56 8.62
N THR A 287 18.89 -0.21 7.88
CA THR A 287 20.29 -0.26 8.38
C THR A 287 20.52 0.60 9.63
N LEU A 288 20.03 1.85 9.65
CA LEU A 288 20.19 2.72 10.81
C LEU A 288 19.40 2.23 12.04
N GLY A 289 18.20 1.72 11.81
CA GLY A 289 17.38 1.10 12.85
C GLY A 289 18.07 -0.12 13.46
N MET A 290 18.60 -1.03 12.65
CA MET A 290 19.32 -2.22 13.11
C MET A 290 20.61 -1.85 13.86
N LYS A 291 21.37 -0.85 13.41
CA LYS A 291 22.55 -0.33 14.14
C LYS A 291 22.17 0.22 15.52
N LEU A 292 21.10 1.02 15.60
CA LEU A 292 20.59 1.52 16.86
C LEU A 292 20.10 0.38 17.75
N GLY A 293 19.36 -0.58 17.18
CA GLY A 293 18.87 -1.76 17.88
C GLY A 293 19.98 -2.63 18.46
N THR A 294 21.09 -2.80 17.73
CA THR A 294 22.27 -3.52 18.22
C THR A 294 22.89 -2.80 19.41
N ARG A 295 23.05 -1.48 19.32
CA ARG A 295 23.64 -0.67 20.40
C ARG A 295 22.81 -0.70 21.69
N LEU A 296 21.48 -0.74 21.56
CA LEU A 296 20.53 -0.74 22.68
C LEU A 296 20.15 -2.15 23.14
N ASN A 297 20.62 -3.19 22.46
CA ASN A 297 20.12 -4.55 22.63
C ASN A 297 18.59 -4.62 22.54
N ALA A 298 18.03 -4.00 21.50
CA ALA A 298 16.59 -3.90 21.33
C ALA A 298 15.93 -5.27 21.07
N ASP A 299 14.69 -5.41 21.53
CA ASP A 299 13.85 -6.59 21.29
C ASP A 299 13.38 -6.65 19.84
N LEU A 300 13.08 -5.48 19.22
CA LEU A 300 12.66 -5.37 17.82
C LEU A 300 13.00 -4.02 17.22
N VAL A 301 13.07 -3.98 15.90
CA VAL A 301 13.24 -2.75 15.11
C VAL A 301 12.08 -2.65 14.13
N LEU A 302 11.48 -1.47 14.04
CA LEU A 302 10.31 -1.20 13.21
C LEU A 302 10.56 0.02 12.32
N ALA A 303 9.96 0.02 11.14
CA ALA A 303 9.89 1.21 10.30
C ALA A 303 8.53 1.31 9.61
N SER A 304 8.13 2.54 9.29
CA SER A 304 7.04 2.85 8.37
C SER A 304 7.55 3.55 7.12
N ASP A 305 6.84 3.40 6.01
CA ASP A 305 7.12 4.19 4.81
C ASP A 305 6.67 5.66 4.97
N PRO A 306 6.98 6.56 4.02
CA PRO A 306 6.75 8.00 4.20
C PRO A 306 5.32 8.42 4.50
N ASP A 307 4.32 7.73 3.99
CA ASP A 307 2.91 8.02 4.28
C ASP A 307 2.29 7.07 5.33
N ALA A 308 3.15 6.24 5.96
CA ALA A 308 2.83 5.38 7.09
C ALA A 308 1.60 4.47 6.85
N ASP A 309 1.46 3.95 5.62
CA ASP A 309 0.48 2.92 5.31
C ASP A 309 1.11 1.50 5.30
N ARG A 310 2.45 1.39 5.27
CA ARG A 310 3.22 0.14 5.35
C ARG A 310 4.17 0.14 6.52
N LEU A 311 4.54 -1.06 6.94
CA LEU A 311 5.48 -1.26 8.05
C LEU A 311 6.45 -2.40 7.74
N ALA A 312 7.66 -2.33 8.30
CA ALA A 312 8.56 -3.48 8.40
C ALA A 312 8.90 -3.75 9.85
N VAL A 313 9.15 -5.01 10.15
CA VAL A 313 9.60 -5.49 11.45
C VAL A 313 10.84 -6.34 11.31
N VAL A 314 11.79 -6.11 12.19
CA VAL A 314 13.05 -6.85 12.28
C VAL A 314 13.17 -7.40 13.69
N CYS A 315 13.43 -8.68 13.80
CA CYS A 315 13.66 -9.38 15.06
C CYS A 315 15.00 -10.12 15.04
N ARG A 316 15.41 -10.68 16.17
CA ARG A 316 16.62 -11.49 16.22
C ARG A 316 16.31 -12.96 15.99
N ASP A 317 17.17 -13.60 15.21
CA ASP A 317 17.19 -15.05 15.06
C ASP A 317 17.89 -15.73 16.28
N PRO A 318 17.93 -17.06 16.35
CA PRO A 318 18.58 -17.78 17.45
C PRO A 318 20.10 -17.56 17.56
N GLN A 319 20.75 -17.03 16.52
CA GLN A 319 22.17 -16.67 16.52
C GLN A 319 22.38 -15.23 17.00
N GLY A 320 21.32 -14.47 17.22
CA GLY A 320 21.34 -13.07 17.61
C GLY A 320 21.49 -12.11 16.44
N GLU A 321 21.42 -12.60 15.19
CA GLU A 321 21.45 -11.77 13.98
C GLU A 321 20.09 -11.18 13.67
N TRP A 322 20.08 -10.02 13.01
CA TRP A 322 18.85 -9.38 12.61
C TRP A 322 18.20 -10.06 11.41
N CYS A 323 16.93 -10.43 11.58
CA CYS A 323 16.09 -11.04 10.55
C CYS A 323 14.92 -10.10 10.22
N ILE A 324 14.85 -9.64 8.97
CA ILE A 324 13.73 -8.84 8.46
C ILE A 324 12.61 -9.81 8.08
N LEU A 325 11.44 -9.65 8.70
CA LEU A 325 10.26 -10.42 8.32
C LEU A 325 9.63 -9.81 7.06
N ASN A 326 9.30 -10.65 6.08
CA ASN A 326 8.60 -10.19 4.89
C ASN A 326 7.12 -9.87 5.17
N GLY A 327 6.43 -9.22 4.21
CA GLY A 327 5.04 -8.80 4.39
C GLY A 327 4.08 -9.96 4.66
N ASN A 328 4.28 -11.13 4.03
CA ASN A 328 3.49 -12.33 4.33
C ASN A 328 3.70 -12.84 5.76
N GLN A 329 4.94 -12.88 6.22
CA GLN A 329 5.28 -13.29 7.59
C GLN A 329 4.70 -12.33 8.63
N THR A 330 4.77 -11.03 8.34
CA THR A 330 4.20 -9.98 9.19
C THR A 330 2.67 -10.08 9.26
N ALA A 331 1.99 -10.19 8.12
CA ALA A 331 0.54 -10.36 8.06
C ALA A 331 0.08 -11.68 8.72
N LEU A 332 0.84 -12.75 8.53
CA LEU A 332 0.60 -14.04 9.17
C LEU A 332 0.65 -13.93 10.69
N MET A 333 1.68 -13.28 11.23
CA MET A 333 1.86 -13.11 12.67
C MET A 333 0.76 -12.26 13.30
N LEU A 334 0.40 -11.14 12.64
CA LEU A 334 -0.71 -10.28 13.05
C LEU A 334 -2.03 -11.05 13.08
N SER A 335 -2.34 -11.78 12.00
CA SER A 335 -3.58 -12.55 11.87
C SER A 335 -3.67 -13.69 12.91
N TYR A 336 -2.58 -14.43 13.10
CA TYR A 336 -2.47 -15.48 14.10
C TYR A 336 -2.76 -14.93 15.51
N TYR A 337 -2.07 -13.85 15.88
CA TYR A 337 -2.21 -13.28 17.21
C TYR A 337 -3.63 -12.78 17.48
N ILE A 338 -4.21 -12.05 16.53
CA ILE A 338 -5.59 -11.55 16.65
C ILE A 338 -6.56 -12.70 16.89
N ILE A 339 -6.51 -13.75 16.08
CA ILE A 339 -7.44 -14.88 16.19
C ILE A 339 -7.23 -15.64 17.50
N GLU A 340 -6.01 -16.10 17.76
CA GLU A 340 -5.72 -16.97 18.92
C GLU A 340 -5.96 -16.27 20.26
N ASN A 341 -5.53 -15.01 20.39
CA ASN A 341 -5.71 -14.31 21.67
C ASN A 341 -7.13 -13.79 21.87
N LYS A 342 -7.82 -13.30 20.81
CA LYS A 342 -9.26 -12.98 20.93
C LYS A 342 -10.08 -14.22 21.28
N LYS A 343 -9.77 -15.39 20.72
CA LYS A 343 -10.39 -16.66 21.07
C LYS A 343 -10.13 -17.02 22.54
N LYS A 344 -8.86 -16.97 22.97
CA LYS A 344 -8.45 -17.26 24.35
C LYS A 344 -9.10 -16.33 25.38
N LEU A 345 -9.30 -15.07 25.03
CA LEU A 345 -9.94 -14.04 25.85
C LEU A 345 -11.49 -14.07 25.76
N GLY A 346 -12.08 -14.96 24.97
CA GLY A 346 -13.53 -15.04 24.77
C GLY A 346 -14.12 -13.84 24.01
N GLN A 347 -13.31 -13.17 23.21
CA GLN A 347 -13.71 -11.98 22.44
C GLN A 347 -14.30 -12.33 21.07
N LEU A 348 -14.13 -13.56 20.56
CA LEU A 348 -14.77 -14.01 19.32
C LEU A 348 -16.21 -14.45 19.60
N LYS A 349 -17.14 -13.97 18.78
CA LYS A 349 -18.60 -14.20 18.91
C LYS A 349 -19.17 -15.06 17.78
N GLY A 350 -18.35 -15.42 16.78
CA GLY A 350 -18.74 -16.26 15.65
C GLY A 350 -19.27 -15.49 14.44
N ASN A 351 -19.14 -14.17 14.42
CA ASN A 351 -19.50 -13.31 13.29
C ASN A 351 -18.31 -12.50 12.76
N GLU A 352 -17.09 -12.88 13.16
CA GLU A 352 -15.88 -12.22 12.74
C GLU A 352 -15.45 -12.69 11.36
N PHE A 353 -14.83 -11.75 10.61
CA PHE A 353 -14.20 -12.07 9.34
C PHE A 353 -12.87 -11.34 9.17
N MET A 354 -12.01 -11.93 8.35
CA MET A 354 -10.75 -11.38 7.88
C MET A 354 -10.73 -11.31 6.36
N VAL A 355 -9.85 -10.47 5.82
CA VAL A 355 -9.70 -10.30 4.37
C VAL A 355 -8.22 -10.33 4.00
N LYS A 356 -7.84 -11.11 3.00
CA LYS A 356 -6.49 -11.10 2.41
C LYS A 356 -6.55 -10.98 0.89
N THR A 357 -5.43 -10.61 0.28
CA THR A 357 -5.38 -10.65 -1.18
C THR A 357 -5.14 -12.08 -1.69
N ILE A 358 -5.56 -12.34 -2.93
CA ILE A 358 -5.35 -13.64 -3.60
C ILE A 358 -3.87 -14.04 -3.73
N VAL A 359 -2.93 -13.08 -3.57
CA VAL A 359 -1.48 -13.32 -3.64
C VAL A 359 -0.82 -13.37 -2.25
N THR A 360 -1.56 -13.04 -1.20
CA THR A 360 -1.11 -13.19 0.19
C THR A 360 -1.15 -14.67 0.60
N THR A 361 -0.32 -15.05 1.58
CA THR A 361 -0.13 -16.44 2.02
C THR A 361 -1.43 -17.16 2.39
N GLU A 362 -1.56 -18.42 1.96
CA GLU A 362 -2.70 -19.29 2.31
C GLU A 362 -2.68 -19.74 3.77
N THR A 363 -1.55 -19.64 4.47
CA THR A 363 -1.47 -20.01 5.89
C THR A 363 -2.40 -19.16 6.76
N ILE A 364 -2.70 -17.90 6.36
CA ILE A 364 -3.71 -17.06 7.05
C ILE A 364 -5.09 -17.69 6.92
N ALA A 365 -5.46 -18.20 5.74
CA ALA A 365 -6.73 -18.87 5.54
C ALA A 365 -6.84 -20.16 6.38
N GLU A 366 -5.76 -20.92 6.46
CA GLU A 366 -5.68 -22.12 7.30
C GLU A 366 -5.92 -21.79 8.79
N ILE A 367 -5.28 -20.71 9.31
CA ILE A 367 -5.48 -20.27 10.69
C ILE A 367 -6.94 -19.87 10.93
N ALA A 368 -7.51 -19.05 10.02
CA ALA A 368 -8.87 -18.58 10.15
C ALA A 368 -9.88 -19.74 10.14
N GLN A 369 -9.76 -20.67 9.20
CA GLN A 369 -10.63 -21.83 9.06
C GLN A 369 -10.58 -22.76 10.29
N ARG A 370 -9.39 -23.07 10.79
CA ARG A 370 -9.23 -23.91 12.01
C ARG A 370 -9.83 -23.26 13.26
N ASN A 371 -10.01 -21.95 13.25
CA ASN A 371 -10.58 -21.18 14.35
C ASN A 371 -12.02 -20.71 14.10
N ASN A 372 -12.67 -21.20 13.05
CA ASN A 372 -14.04 -20.83 12.64
C ASN A 372 -14.22 -19.32 12.42
N VAL A 373 -13.19 -18.65 11.91
CA VAL A 373 -13.23 -17.25 11.46
C VAL A 373 -13.39 -17.25 9.95
N GLU A 374 -14.35 -16.49 9.43
CA GLU A 374 -14.53 -16.32 7.99
C GLU A 374 -13.31 -15.62 7.39
N ILE A 375 -12.83 -16.11 6.24
CA ILE A 375 -11.73 -15.49 5.49
C ILE A 375 -12.19 -15.23 4.06
N ARG A 376 -11.87 -14.07 3.53
CA ARG A 376 -12.21 -13.66 2.16
C ARG A 376 -10.96 -13.33 1.38
N ASP A 377 -10.95 -13.76 0.13
CA ASP A 377 -9.93 -13.42 -0.85
C ASP A 377 -10.40 -12.26 -1.72
N VAL A 378 -9.53 -11.27 -1.92
CA VAL A 378 -9.79 -10.12 -2.80
C VAL A 378 -8.61 -9.88 -3.74
N TYR A 379 -8.80 -9.05 -4.77
CA TYR A 379 -7.69 -8.60 -5.61
C TYR A 379 -6.67 -7.77 -4.83
N THR A 380 -5.46 -7.64 -5.38
CA THR A 380 -4.44 -6.73 -4.87
C THR A 380 -4.93 -5.27 -4.94
N GLY A 381 -4.61 -4.53 -3.90
CA GLY A 381 -5.07 -3.16 -3.69
C GLY A 381 -6.04 -3.07 -2.52
N PHE A 382 -5.65 -2.29 -1.51
CA PHE A 382 -6.36 -2.24 -0.23
C PHE A 382 -7.83 -1.80 -0.35
N LYS A 383 -8.17 -1.07 -1.41
CA LYS A 383 -9.55 -0.69 -1.75
C LYS A 383 -10.51 -1.89 -1.84
N TRP A 384 -10.02 -3.06 -2.20
CA TRP A 384 -10.83 -4.28 -2.24
C TRP A 384 -11.11 -4.83 -0.84
N ILE A 385 -10.12 -4.76 0.07
CA ILE A 385 -10.30 -5.07 1.49
C ILE A 385 -11.32 -4.10 2.10
N ALA A 386 -11.16 -2.81 1.86
CA ALA A 386 -12.09 -1.78 2.33
C ALA A 386 -13.52 -2.00 1.82
N ARG A 387 -13.69 -2.46 0.57
CA ARG A 387 -14.99 -2.81 0.01
C ARG A 387 -15.67 -3.92 0.82
N GLU A 388 -14.96 -4.99 1.15
CA GLU A 388 -15.51 -6.08 1.95
C GLU A 388 -15.92 -5.61 3.36
N ILE A 389 -15.13 -4.72 3.96
CA ILE A 389 -15.49 -4.11 5.24
C ILE A 389 -16.79 -3.30 5.12
N LYS A 390 -16.93 -2.48 4.06
CA LYS A 390 -18.13 -1.66 3.80
C LYS A 390 -19.39 -2.50 3.60
N LEU A 391 -19.30 -3.59 2.86
CA LEU A 391 -20.45 -4.47 2.56
C LEU A 391 -21.05 -5.11 3.80
N ASP A 392 -20.24 -5.38 4.82
CA ASP A 392 -20.66 -6.01 6.05
C ASP A 392 -20.66 -5.08 7.28
N GLU A 393 -20.49 -3.78 7.06
CA GLU A 393 -20.55 -2.77 8.13
C GLU A 393 -21.89 -2.87 8.89
N GLY A 394 -21.79 -3.03 10.21
CA GLY A 394 -22.97 -3.23 11.07
C GLY A 394 -23.58 -4.65 11.06
N LYS A 395 -23.08 -5.58 10.23
CA LYS A 395 -23.57 -6.98 10.14
C LYS A 395 -22.55 -7.97 10.70
N LYS A 396 -21.31 -7.90 10.25
CA LYS A 396 -20.20 -8.73 10.68
C LYS A 396 -19.07 -7.87 11.25
N LYS A 397 -18.21 -8.48 12.04
CA LYS A 397 -17.08 -7.78 12.65
C LYS A 397 -15.79 -8.09 11.89
N TYR A 398 -15.25 -7.09 11.21
CA TYR A 398 -13.90 -7.17 10.67
C TYR A 398 -12.87 -7.15 11.81
N ILE A 399 -11.93 -8.09 11.80
CA ILE A 399 -10.91 -8.21 12.86
C ILE A 399 -9.47 -8.11 12.34
N GLY A 400 -9.25 -8.08 11.04
CA GLY A 400 -7.94 -7.88 10.47
C GLY A 400 -7.83 -8.36 9.03
N GLY A 401 -6.80 -7.88 8.35
CA GLY A 401 -6.47 -8.29 6.99
C GLY A 401 -5.38 -7.44 6.38
N GLY A 402 -4.80 -7.93 5.30
CA GLY A 402 -3.68 -7.24 4.70
C GLY A 402 -3.19 -7.83 3.40
N GLU A 403 -2.10 -7.23 2.94
CA GLU A 403 -1.42 -7.55 1.69
C GLU A 403 -0.02 -8.08 1.98
N GLU A 404 0.52 -8.87 1.06
CA GLU A 404 1.90 -9.35 1.08
C GLU A 404 2.93 -8.21 0.98
N SER A 405 2.50 -7.04 0.54
CA SER A 405 3.32 -5.84 0.35
C SER A 405 3.37 -4.94 1.60
N PHE A 406 3.48 -5.55 2.78
CA PHE A 406 3.71 -4.87 4.06
C PHE A 406 2.57 -3.96 4.55
N GLY A 407 1.38 -4.07 3.97
CA GLY A 407 0.19 -3.33 4.39
C GLY A 407 -0.78 -4.18 5.19
N TYR A 408 -1.21 -3.73 6.37
CA TYR A 408 -2.17 -4.42 7.22
C TYR A 408 -3.12 -3.44 7.89
N LEU A 409 -4.34 -3.88 8.18
CA LEU A 409 -5.36 -3.14 8.92
C LEU A 409 -5.93 -4.05 10.02
N PRO A 410 -5.69 -3.78 11.32
CA PRO A 410 -6.13 -4.65 12.40
C PRO A 410 -7.52 -4.31 12.98
N PHE A 411 -8.21 -3.29 12.46
CA PHE A 411 -9.50 -2.80 12.98
C PHE A 411 -10.33 -2.12 11.87
N ASP A 412 -11.55 -1.67 12.16
CA ASP A 412 -12.52 -1.24 11.13
C ASP A 412 -12.88 0.26 11.12
N LYS A 413 -12.10 1.12 11.79
CA LYS A 413 -12.36 2.58 11.77
C LYS A 413 -11.73 3.28 10.58
N VAL A 414 -10.72 2.68 10.00
CA VAL A 414 -9.98 3.13 8.83
C VAL A 414 -10.34 2.25 7.63
N ARG A 415 -10.13 2.74 6.41
CA ARG A 415 -10.40 2.00 5.16
C ARG A 415 -9.19 1.94 4.23
N ASP A 416 -8.01 2.11 4.80
CA ASP A 416 -6.73 1.87 4.14
C ASP A 416 -5.78 1.15 5.11
N LYS A 417 -4.63 0.71 4.64
CA LYS A 417 -3.57 0.13 5.48
C LYS A 417 -3.20 1.08 6.61
N ASP A 418 -3.03 0.54 7.81
CA ASP A 418 -2.76 1.32 9.00
C ASP A 418 -1.47 0.85 9.69
N SER A 419 -0.35 1.52 9.37
CA SER A 419 0.93 1.24 10.00
C SER A 419 0.98 1.63 11.48
N PRO A 420 0.44 2.77 11.94
CA PRO A 420 0.35 3.10 13.36
C PRO A 420 -0.31 2.00 14.21
N ALA A 421 -1.49 1.53 13.81
CA ALA A 421 -2.18 0.47 14.53
C ALA A 421 -1.45 -0.88 14.44
N SER A 422 -0.94 -1.21 13.26
CA SER A 422 -0.23 -2.47 13.03
C SER A 422 1.11 -2.54 13.77
N ILE A 423 1.85 -1.43 13.87
CA ILE A 423 3.09 -1.34 14.66
C ILE A 423 2.79 -1.48 16.14
N CYS A 424 1.75 -0.83 16.67
CA CYS A 424 1.34 -0.99 18.06
C CYS A 424 0.98 -2.44 18.36
N LEU A 425 0.23 -3.09 17.49
CA LEU A 425 -0.15 -4.50 17.65
C LEU A 425 1.08 -5.44 17.54
N LEU A 426 2.05 -5.16 16.65
CA LEU A 426 3.30 -5.93 16.60
C LEU A 426 4.13 -5.78 17.88
N CYS A 427 4.13 -4.61 18.51
CA CYS A 427 4.77 -4.43 19.81
C CYS A 427 4.03 -5.21 20.91
N GLU A 428 2.69 -5.28 20.87
CA GLU A 428 1.92 -6.15 21.77
C GLU A 428 2.26 -7.62 21.53
N ILE A 429 2.37 -8.06 20.27
CA ILE A 429 2.78 -9.42 19.92
C ILE A 429 4.18 -9.73 20.45
N ALA A 430 5.13 -8.79 20.30
CA ALA A 430 6.47 -8.95 20.84
C ALA A 430 6.49 -9.04 22.36
N ALA A 431 5.68 -8.22 23.03
CA ALA A 431 5.48 -8.27 24.46
C ALA A 431 4.86 -9.61 24.90
N TRP A 432 3.85 -10.09 24.17
CA TRP A 432 3.22 -11.39 24.43
C TRP A 432 4.20 -12.55 24.21
N ALA A 433 4.98 -12.53 23.15
CA ALA A 433 6.01 -13.54 22.90
C ALA A 433 7.03 -13.57 24.05
N LYS A 434 7.55 -12.40 24.44
CA LYS A 434 8.52 -12.26 25.54
C LYS A 434 7.95 -12.73 26.88
N ASP A 435 6.67 -12.45 27.16
CA ASP A 435 5.95 -12.89 28.35
C ASP A 435 5.79 -14.43 28.40
N ASN A 436 5.83 -15.09 27.25
CA ASN A 436 5.82 -16.55 27.09
C ASN A 436 7.21 -17.16 26.84
N GLY A 437 8.29 -16.41 27.07
CA GLY A 437 9.67 -16.89 26.90
C GLY A 437 10.10 -17.08 25.45
N MET A 438 9.47 -16.41 24.49
CA MET A 438 9.72 -16.47 23.05
C MET A 438 10.18 -15.14 22.50
N THR A 439 10.92 -15.16 21.39
CA THR A 439 11.12 -14.03 20.51
C THR A 439 10.02 -13.98 19.42
N LEU A 440 9.98 -12.92 18.62
CA LEU A 440 9.11 -12.90 17.41
C LEU A 440 9.52 -13.99 16.40
N TYR A 441 10.80 -14.30 16.31
CA TYR A 441 11.30 -15.40 15.48
C TYR A 441 10.76 -16.76 15.97
N ASP A 442 10.83 -17.02 17.28
CA ASP A 442 10.30 -18.26 17.86
C ASP A 442 8.80 -18.38 17.64
N LEU A 443 8.07 -17.26 17.73
CA LEU A 443 6.65 -17.23 17.43
C LEU A 443 6.37 -17.59 15.96
N LEU A 444 7.14 -17.05 15.02
CA LEU A 444 7.00 -17.40 13.60
C LEU A 444 7.25 -18.90 13.38
N MET A 445 8.30 -19.47 14.02
CA MET A 445 8.58 -20.90 13.95
C MET A 445 7.43 -21.73 14.53
N LYS A 446 6.87 -21.29 15.65
CA LYS A 446 5.69 -21.92 16.25
C LYS A 446 4.50 -21.94 15.28
N ILE A 447 4.21 -20.82 14.62
CA ILE A 447 3.12 -20.72 13.64
C ILE A 447 3.34 -21.71 12.50
N TYR A 448 4.56 -21.79 11.98
CA TYR A 448 4.89 -22.73 10.91
C TYR A 448 4.77 -24.21 11.32
N LEU A 449 5.12 -24.53 12.57
CA LEU A 449 4.94 -25.89 13.10
C LEU A 449 3.48 -26.25 13.32
N ASP A 450 2.66 -25.31 13.76
CA ASP A 450 1.25 -25.54 14.06
C ASP A 450 0.36 -25.56 12.82
N TYR A 451 0.69 -24.73 11.79
CA TYR A 451 -0.17 -24.48 10.62
C TYR A 451 0.48 -24.83 9.27
N GLY A 452 1.73 -25.25 9.28
CA GLY A 452 2.47 -25.60 8.08
C GLY A 452 3.41 -24.51 7.59
N PHE A 453 4.61 -24.91 7.20
CA PHE A 453 5.62 -24.03 6.63
C PHE A 453 5.25 -23.66 5.20
N ALA A 454 5.33 -22.37 4.88
CA ALA A 454 5.18 -21.83 3.55
C ALA A 454 6.26 -20.79 3.27
N TYR A 455 6.94 -20.92 2.14
CA TYR A 455 7.95 -19.97 1.67
C TYR A 455 7.40 -19.15 0.52
N GLN A 456 7.43 -17.82 0.65
CA GLN A 456 6.95 -16.90 -0.38
C GLN A 456 8.13 -16.22 -1.09
N ASN A 457 7.98 -16.07 -2.41
CA ASN A 457 8.92 -15.33 -3.25
C ASN A 457 8.14 -14.53 -4.31
N ALA A 458 8.54 -13.29 -4.52
CA ALA A 458 8.01 -12.45 -5.59
C ALA A 458 9.08 -12.22 -6.65
N ILE A 459 8.79 -12.61 -7.88
CA ILE A 459 9.66 -12.43 -9.05
C ILE A 459 9.09 -11.30 -9.89
N SER A 460 9.90 -10.29 -10.17
CA SER A 460 9.51 -9.18 -11.03
C SER A 460 10.33 -9.19 -12.32
N VAL A 461 9.65 -9.25 -13.46
CA VAL A 461 10.27 -9.16 -14.78
C VAL A 461 9.87 -7.84 -15.42
N THR A 462 10.85 -6.98 -15.67
CA THR A 462 10.64 -5.69 -16.35
C THR A 462 11.09 -5.82 -17.80
N LYS A 463 10.25 -5.44 -18.73
CA LYS A 463 10.55 -5.39 -20.17
C LYS A 463 10.35 -3.95 -20.65
N PRO A 464 11.43 -3.20 -20.85
CA PRO A 464 11.32 -1.76 -21.13
C PRO A 464 10.69 -1.43 -22.49
N GLY A 465 9.98 -0.32 -22.54
CA GLY A 465 9.42 0.24 -23.77
C GLY A 465 8.11 -0.40 -24.23
N LYS A 466 7.60 0.10 -25.36
CA LYS A 466 6.32 -0.37 -25.94
C LYS A 466 6.37 -1.85 -26.35
N SER A 467 7.47 -2.29 -26.96
CA SER A 467 7.67 -3.70 -27.30
C SER A 467 7.62 -4.61 -26.07
N GLY A 468 8.17 -4.16 -24.93
CA GLY A 468 8.12 -4.91 -23.69
C GLY A 468 6.70 -5.05 -23.12
N ALA A 469 5.87 -4.02 -23.24
CA ALA A 469 4.47 -4.09 -22.87
C ALA A 469 3.70 -5.08 -23.75
N ASP A 470 3.95 -5.09 -25.06
CA ASP A 470 3.34 -6.05 -25.99
C ASP A 470 3.80 -7.49 -25.70
N GLU A 471 5.08 -7.70 -25.38
CA GLU A 471 5.59 -9.01 -24.95
C GLU A 471 4.91 -9.51 -23.67
N ILE A 472 4.73 -8.67 -22.66
CA ILE A 472 4.04 -9.03 -21.41
C ILE A 472 2.58 -9.42 -21.71
N LYS A 473 1.92 -8.67 -22.59
CA LYS A 473 0.56 -9.00 -23.01
C LYS A 473 0.52 -10.37 -23.70
N GLN A 474 1.45 -10.64 -24.61
CA GLN A 474 1.56 -11.92 -25.29
C GLN A 474 1.83 -13.06 -24.31
N MET A 475 2.75 -12.89 -23.34
CA MET A 475 2.99 -13.89 -22.30
C MET A 475 1.70 -14.28 -21.57
N MET A 476 0.86 -13.31 -21.20
CA MET A 476 -0.40 -13.60 -20.52
C MET A 476 -1.40 -14.34 -21.41
N GLU A 477 -1.45 -14.05 -22.71
CA GLU A 477 -2.30 -14.78 -23.66
C GLU A 477 -1.77 -16.22 -23.90
N ASP A 478 -0.46 -16.40 -23.99
CA ASP A 478 0.18 -17.72 -24.13
C ASP A 478 -0.08 -18.60 -22.91
N PHE A 479 0.06 -18.05 -21.69
CA PHE A 479 -0.27 -18.76 -20.45
C PHE A 479 -1.76 -19.15 -20.34
N ARG A 480 -2.66 -18.40 -20.96
CA ARG A 480 -4.09 -18.76 -21.05
C ARG A 480 -4.35 -19.83 -22.08
N ALA A 481 -3.72 -19.68 -23.26
CA ALA A 481 -3.93 -20.63 -24.36
C ALA A 481 -3.31 -22.00 -24.04
N THR A 482 -2.18 -22.01 -23.36
CA THR A 482 -1.44 -23.23 -23.01
C THR A 482 -0.96 -23.15 -21.56
N PRO A 483 -1.85 -23.37 -20.58
CA PRO A 483 -1.46 -23.37 -19.18
C PRO A 483 -0.38 -24.45 -18.90
N PRO A 484 0.59 -24.17 -18.00
CA PRO A 484 1.57 -25.19 -17.62
C PRO A 484 0.85 -26.38 -16.95
N THR A 485 1.26 -27.59 -17.33
CA THR A 485 0.72 -28.84 -16.76
C THR A 485 1.51 -29.31 -15.54
N GLN A 486 2.73 -28.80 -15.39
CA GLN A 486 3.65 -29.10 -14.29
C GLN A 486 4.45 -27.85 -13.95
N LEU A 487 4.73 -27.59 -12.66
CA LEU A 487 5.58 -26.51 -12.17
C LEU A 487 6.39 -26.99 -10.97
N GLY A 488 7.71 -26.74 -11.00
CA GLY A 488 8.64 -27.17 -9.94
C GLY A 488 8.59 -28.66 -9.66
N GLY A 489 8.41 -29.49 -10.69
CA GLY A 489 8.33 -30.94 -10.58
C GLY A 489 6.98 -31.49 -10.08
N SER A 490 5.97 -30.65 -9.83
CA SER A 490 4.65 -31.06 -9.34
C SER A 490 3.56 -30.77 -10.36
N PRO A 491 2.60 -31.70 -10.61
CA PRO A 491 1.49 -31.48 -11.54
C PRO A 491 0.61 -30.30 -11.14
N VAL A 492 0.17 -29.48 -12.10
CA VAL A 492 -0.83 -28.44 -11.89
C VAL A 492 -2.22 -29.10 -11.83
N VAL A 493 -2.92 -28.92 -10.72
CA VAL A 493 -4.23 -29.52 -10.44
C VAL A 493 -5.39 -28.52 -10.48
N CYS A 494 -5.09 -27.22 -10.39
CA CYS A 494 -6.08 -26.16 -10.52
C CYS A 494 -5.50 -24.93 -11.22
N VAL A 495 -6.27 -24.40 -12.18
CA VAL A 495 -5.97 -23.15 -12.89
C VAL A 495 -7.12 -22.18 -12.65
N LYS A 496 -6.83 -20.98 -12.17
CA LYS A 496 -7.82 -19.89 -12.03
C LYS A 496 -7.47 -18.77 -13.00
N ASP A 497 -8.42 -18.41 -13.86
CA ASP A 497 -8.32 -17.22 -14.73
C ASP A 497 -9.32 -16.16 -14.30
N TYR A 498 -8.81 -15.12 -13.67
CA TYR A 498 -9.63 -14.01 -13.18
C TYR A 498 -10.08 -13.04 -14.30
N LYS A 499 -9.56 -13.16 -15.52
CA LYS A 499 -10.05 -12.42 -16.69
C LYS A 499 -11.38 -12.97 -17.18
N THR A 500 -11.57 -14.29 -17.06
CA THR A 500 -12.80 -14.98 -17.44
C THR A 500 -13.69 -15.35 -16.26
N LEU A 501 -13.20 -15.19 -15.02
CA LEU A 501 -13.82 -15.62 -13.77
C LEU A 501 -14.12 -17.13 -13.76
N LYS A 502 -13.22 -17.93 -14.34
CA LYS A 502 -13.33 -19.39 -14.39
C LYS A 502 -12.14 -20.04 -13.69
N GLN A 503 -12.43 -21.13 -12.99
CA GLN A 503 -11.40 -22.06 -12.53
C GLN A 503 -11.61 -23.44 -13.13
N THR A 504 -10.52 -24.10 -13.46
CA THR A 504 -10.51 -25.50 -13.90
C THR A 504 -9.75 -26.32 -12.87
N ALA A 505 -10.43 -27.27 -12.23
CA ALA A 505 -9.83 -28.18 -11.25
C ALA A 505 -10.26 -29.60 -11.55
N ASN A 506 -9.31 -30.53 -11.67
CA ASN A 506 -9.59 -31.95 -11.99
C ASN A 506 -10.46 -32.16 -13.25
N GLY A 507 -10.33 -31.26 -14.24
CA GLY A 507 -11.11 -31.28 -15.48
C GLY A 507 -12.52 -30.67 -15.39
N GLU A 508 -12.94 -30.23 -14.21
CA GLU A 508 -14.22 -29.53 -14.01
C GLU A 508 -14.00 -28.01 -14.06
N VAL A 509 -14.90 -27.30 -14.76
CA VAL A 509 -14.86 -25.83 -14.87
C VAL A 509 -15.98 -25.26 -14.01
N THR A 510 -15.62 -24.36 -13.09
CA THR A 510 -16.56 -23.65 -12.20
C THR A 510 -16.32 -22.15 -12.23
N ASP A 511 -17.28 -21.38 -11.74
CA ASP A 511 -17.16 -19.92 -11.63
C ASP A 511 -16.31 -19.51 -10.42
N ILE A 512 -15.60 -18.39 -10.55
CA ILE A 512 -14.92 -17.71 -9.45
C ILE A 512 -15.81 -16.55 -8.99
N ASP A 513 -16.18 -16.56 -7.71
CA ASP A 513 -16.97 -15.47 -7.10
C ASP A 513 -16.06 -14.29 -6.78
N MET A 514 -16.00 -13.32 -7.69
CA MET A 514 -15.24 -12.07 -7.53
C MET A 514 -16.04 -10.90 -8.10
N PRO A 515 -15.90 -9.68 -7.54
CA PRO A 515 -16.77 -8.55 -7.89
C PRO A 515 -16.60 -8.02 -9.32
N THR A 516 -15.48 -8.30 -9.94
CA THR A 516 -15.14 -7.87 -11.31
C THR A 516 -14.03 -8.74 -11.87
N THR A 517 -13.72 -8.61 -13.15
CA THR A 517 -12.59 -9.30 -13.78
C THR A 517 -11.26 -8.62 -13.47
N SER A 518 -10.16 -9.39 -13.52
CA SER A 518 -8.80 -8.89 -13.37
C SER A 518 -7.82 -9.69 -14.22
N ASN A 519 -6.79 -9.05 -14.75
CA ASN A 519 -5.79 -9.75 -15.57
C ASN A 519 -4.80 -10.53 -14.69
N VAL A 520 -5.29 -11.55 -13.98
CA VAL A 520 -4.52 -12.43 -13.09
C VAL A 520 -4.77 -13.88 -13.48
N LEU A 521 -3.71 -14.68 -13.43
CA LEU A 521 -3.76 -16.14 -13.48
C LEU A 521 -3.20 -16.72 -12.19
N GLN A 522 -3.78 -17.83 -11.72
CA GLN A 522 -3.21 -18.63 -10.64
C GLN A 522 -3.16 -20.10 -11.01
N TRP A 523 -2.07 -20.75 -10.62
CA TRP A 523 -1.87 -22.18 -10.74
C TRP A 523 -1.60 -22.77 -9.37
N PHE A 524 -2.27 -23.89 -9.09
CA PHE A 524 -2.06 -24.67 -7.87
C PHE A 524 -1.58 -26.05 -8.26
N THR A 525 -0.50 -26.48 -7.64
CA THR A 525 0.09 -27.81 -7.87
C THR A 525 -0.36 -28.83 -6.83
N ALA A 526 -0.19 -30.11 -7.13
CA ALA A 526 -0.62 -31.20 -6.27
C ALA A 526 0.03 -31.19 -4.87
N ASP A 527 1.22 -30.63 -4.73
CA ASP A 527 1.93 -30.47 -3.46
C ASP A 527 1.57 -29.15 -2.72
N GLY A 528 0.54 -28.43 -3.18
CA GLY A 528 0.02 -27.23 -2.53
C GLY A 528 0.79 -25.94 -2.85
N THR A 529 1.73 -25.95 -3.82
CA THR A 529 2.39 -24.72 -4.27
C THR A 529 1.39 -23.86 -5.05
N LYS A 530 1.37 -22.56 -4.77
CA LYS A 530 0.55 -21.54 -5.46
C LYS A 530 1.45 -20.60 -6.25
N ILE A 531 1.14 -20.40 -7.53
CA ILE A 531 1.80 -19.40 -8.37
C ILE A 531 0.73 -18.44 -8.90
N SER A 532 0.92 -17.14 -8.68
CA SER A 532 0.03 -16.10 -9.18
C SER A 532 0.79 -15.20 -10.13
N VAL A 533 0.22 -14.92 -11.30
CA VAL A 533 0.85 -14.11 -12.35
C VAL A 533 -0.01 -12.88 -12.62
N ARG A 534 0.62 -11.70 -12.56
CA ARG A 534 -0.08 -10.42 -12.73
C ARG A 534 0.81 -9.41 -13.45
N PRO A 535 0.40 -8.88 -14.60
CA PRO A 535 1.05 -7.73 -15.20
C PRO A 535 0.75 -6.45 -14.41
N SER A 536 1.69 -5.51 -14.40
CA SER A 536 1.43 -4.16 -13.88
C SER A 536 0.46 -3.41 -14.79
N GLY A 537 -0.43 -2.61 -14.21
CA GLY A 537 -1.32 -1.73 -14.98
C GLY A 537 -0.66 -0.41 -15.42
N THR A 538 0.48 -0.05 -14.82
CA THR A 538 1.11 1.27 -15.00
C THR A 538 2.55 1.21 -15.54
N GLU A 539 3.18 0.05 -15.48
CA GLU A 539 4.58 -0.15 -15.87
C GLU A 539 4.71 -1.40 -16.77
N PRO A 540 5.68 -1.46 -17.70
CA PRO A 540 5.94 -2.64 -18.51
C PRO A 540 6.65 -3.72 -17.67
N LYS A 541 5.91 -4.28 -16.72
CA LYS A 541 6.37 -5.20 -15.69
C LYS A 541 5.34 -6.28 -15.42
N ILE A 542 5.79 -7.51 -15.25
CA ILE A 542 4.97 -8.64 -14.83
C ILE A 542 5.54 -9.24 -13.53
N LYS A 543 4.66 -9.56 -12.59
CA LYS A 543 5.01 -10.15 -11.31
C LYS A 543 4.49 -11.57 -11.20
N PHE A 544 5.35 -12.45 -10.67
CA PHE A 544 5.00 -13.80 -10.28
C PHE A 544 5.13 -13.91 -8.77
N TYR A 545 4.04 -14.26 -8.11
CA TYR A 545 4.02 -14.53 -6.67
C TYR A 545 4.00 -16.03 -6.49
N VAL A 546 5.04 -16.57 -5.90
CA VAL A 546 5.20 -18.01 -5.67
C VAL A 546 5.13 -18.30 -4.18
N GLU A 547 4.22 -19.16 -3.76
CA GLU A 547 4.17 -19.73 -2.42
C GLU A 547 4.41 -21.22 -2.50
N VAL A 548 5.54 -21.67 -1.94
CA VAL A 548 5.90 -23.09 -1.85
C VAL A 548 5.55 -23.61 -0.46
N LYS A 549 4.67 -24.60 -0.38
CA LYS A 549 4.48 -25.36 0.86
C LYS A 549 5.63 -26.35 1.04
N GLY A 550 6.15 -26.45 2.24
CA GLY A 550 7.25 -27.34 2.60
C GLY A 550 7.02 -28.02 3.92
N GLU A 551 7.81 -29.03 4.21
CA GLU A 551 7.81 -29.74 5.48
C GLU A 551 8.84 -29.11 6.43
N MET A 552 8.44 -28.89 7.68
CA MET A 552 9.30 -28.39 8.74
C MET A 552 8.95 -29.10 10.05
N GLU A 553 9.76 -30.08 10.44
CA GLU A 553 9.51 -30.90 11.64
C GLU A 553 9.92 -30.20 12.94
N CYS A 554 10.82 -29.23 12.87
CA CYS A 554 11.31 -28.50 14.03
C CYS A 554 11.80 -27.09 13.65
N ALA A 555 11.85 -26.16 14.62
CA ALA A 555 12.32 -24.79 14.41
C ALA A 555 13.76 -24.73 13.82
N LYS A 556 14.65 -25.65 14.23
CA LYS A 556 16.02 -25.74 13.71
C LYS A 556 16.08 -26.19 12.25
N CYS A 557 14.99 -26.77 11.72
CA CYS A 557 14.87 -27.21 10.33
C CYS A 557 14.53 -26.06 9.37
N TYR A 558 14.18 -24.87 9.87
CA TYR A 558 13.78 -23.73 9.05
C TYR A 558 14.79 -23.33 7.95
N PRO A 559 16.12 -23.27 8.22
CA PRO A 559 17.08 -22.96 7.16
C PRO A 559 17.12 -24.00 6.03
N SER A 560 17.02 -25.29 6.36
CA SER A 560 16.98 -26.38 5.35
C SER A 560 15.68 -26.37 4.56
N ALA A 561 14.52 -26.24 5.23
CA ALA A 561 13.22 -26.14 4.58
C ALA A 561 13.16 -24.91 3.62
N THR A 562 13.72 -23.77 4.05
CA THR A 562 13.85 -22.58 3.22
C THR A 562 14.76 -22.82 2.01
N ALA A 563 15.87 -23.51 2.18
CA ALA A 563 16.80 -23.83 1.07
C ALA A 563 16.15 -24.73 0.02
N GLU A 564 15.37 -25.73 0.45
CA GLU A 564 14.61 -26.61 -0.44
C GLU A 564 13.50 -25.85 -1.18
N ALA A 565 12.76 -25.01 -0.49
CA ALA A 565 11.74 -24.17 -1.10
C ALA A 565 12.33 -23.20 -2.15
N LYS A 566 13.51 -22.63 -1.90
CA LYS A 566 14.23 -21.79 -2.87
C LYS A 566 14.61 -22.58 -4.14
N LYS A 567 15.12 -23.81 -4.00
CA LYS A 567 15.41 -24.67 -5.16
C LYS A 567 14.15 -24.93 -5.99
N LYS A 568 13.02 -25.13 -5.32
CA LYS A 568 11.74 -25.30 -6.02
C LYS A 568 11.29 -24.04 -6.74
N VAL A 569 11.46 -22.86 -6.14
CA VAL A 569 11.22 -21.58 -6.82
C VAL A 569 12.09 -21.44 -8.07
N ASP A 570 13.38 -21.83 -8.00
CA ASP A 570 14.27 -21.77 -9.15
C ASP A 570 13.86 -22.76 -10.26
N ALA A 571 13.35 -23.95 -9.91
CA ALA A 571 12.78 -24.88 -10.87
C ALA A 571 11.51 -24.30 -11.52
N ILE A 572 10.62 -23.65 -10.75
CA ILE A 572 9.42 -22.97 -11.28
C ILE A 572 9.82 -21.84 -12.24
N LYS A 573 10.86 -21.06 -11.93
CA LYS A 573 11.37 -20.02 -12.84
C LYS A 573 11.80 -20.64 -14.17
N ALA A 574 12.57 -21.74 -14.13
CA ALA A 574 13.02 -22.44 -15.33
C ALA A 574 11.83 -22.97 -16.16
N ASP A 575 10.83 -23.57 -15.52
CA ASP A 575 9.62 -24.07 -16.18
C ASP A 575 8.81 -22.96 -16.86
N LEU A 576 8.84 -21.73 -16.31
CA LEU A 576 8.16 -20.54 -16.84
C LEU A 576 9.02 -19.73 -17.82
N GLY A 577 10.29 -20.12 -18.04
CA GLY A 577 11.20 -19.41 -18.93
C GLY A 577 11.67 -18.03 -18.40
N LEU A 578 11.81 -17.89 -17.07
CA LEU A 578 12.15 -16.65 -16.36
C LEU A 578 13.63 -16.57 -15.97
#